data_1dc238d1d9aa9849b3c6eb306f79147c
#
_entry.id   1dc238d1d9aa9849b3c6eb306f79147c
#
_cell.length_a   1.000
_cell.length_b   1.000
_cell.length_c   1.000
_cell.angle_alpha   90.00
_cell.angle_beta   90.00
_cell.angle_gamma   90.00
#
_symmetry.space_group_name_H-M   'P 1'
#
loop_
_entity.id
_entity.type
_entity.pdbx_description
1 polymer ?
#
loop_
_entity_poly.entity_id
_entity_poly.type
_entity_poly.pdbx_seq_one_letter_code
_entity_poly.pdbx_strand_id
1 'polypeptide(L)'
;MTDEKNDRRDFVKTAAVAAASLALKDVAAPAVARAAVPIALPALPWADNALEPFISKNTIGFHYGKHHKTYVENLNNLVAGKPEADLSLEAIVKSAAGRVDQAAVFNNAAQIWNHTFYWNSLRPKSDAKVPKAVEDLIGSSFGSHEEFVKQFSAAAMGQFGSGWAWLVAEGGKLKVVKTPNAETPLTTSATPLLTLDVWEHAYYLDYQNRRKDYVAAVVENLLNWDFAAKNLPKA
;
A
#
# COMPACT_ATOMS: atom_id res chain seq x y z
N MET A 1 -13.11 81.66 67.34
CA MET A 1 -11.72 82.02 67.21
C MET A 1 -11.08 81.12 66.23
N THR A 2 -10.92 81.56 65.05
CA THR A 2 -9.74 81.64 64.22
C THR A 2 -9.24 80.22 63.76
N ASP A 3 -9.01 79.93 62.58
CA ASP A 3 -8.62 80.78 61.44
C ASP A 3 -8.68 79.92 60.17
N GLU A 4 -8.96 80.61 59.10
CA GLU A 4 -8.84 80.12 57.72
C GLU A 4 -7.39 79.74 57.43
N LYS A 5 -7.21 78.83 56.55
CA LYS A 5 -6.39 79.04 55.34
C LYS A 5 -6.66 78.05 54.26
N ASN A 6 -7.27 78.52 53.27
CA ASN A 6 -7.27 78.19 51.89
C ASN A 6 -5.88 77.77 51.41
N ASP A 7 -5.74 76.65 50.78
CA ASP A 7 -4.73 76.46 49.74
C ASP A 7 -5.28 75.68 48.55
N ARG A 8 -5.44 76.47 47.49
CA ARG A 8 -5.74 75.98 46.15
C ARG A 8 -4.41 75.54 45.55
N ARG A 9 -4.34 74.25 45.20
CA ARG A 9 -3.49 73.63 44.18
C ARG A 9 -3.60 72.13 44.43
N ASP A 10 -4.27 71.49 43.58
CA ASP A 10 -3.87 70.72 42.47
C ASP A 10 -5.06 69.93 41.89
N PHE A 11 -5.67 70.59 40.94
CA PHE A 11 -6.66 69.88 40.08
C PHE A 11 -5.84 69.08 39.06
N VAL A 12 -5.35 67.90 39.44
CA VAL A 12 -4.74 67.00 38.48
C VAL A 12 -5.85 66.20 37.88
N LYS A 13 -6.11 66.46 36.63
CA LYS A 13 -7.00 65.74 35.76
C LYS A 13 -6.47 64.33 35.56
N THR A 14 -7.03 63.34 36.22
CA THR A 14 -6.80 61.96 35.85
C THR A 14 -7.85 61.61 34.81
N ALA A 15 -7.53 61.78 33.54
CA ALA A 15 -8.28 61.21 32.44
C ALA A 15 -8.06 59.72 32.42
N ALA A 16 -9.03 58.97 32.89
CA ALA A 16 -9.07 57.52 32.72
C ALA A 16 -9.33 57.21 31.22
N VAL A 17 -8.26 56.87 30.52
CA VAL A 17 -8.37 56.32 29.16
C VAL A 17 -8.85 54.89 29.33
N ALA A 18 -10.14 54.68 29.10
CA ALA A 18 -10.70 53.32 28.93
C ALA A 18 -10.16 52.78 27.61
N ALA A 19 -9.10 51.98 27.69
CA ALA A 19 -8.66 51.17 26.57
C ALA A 19 -9.68 50.06 26.33
N ALA A 20 -10.58 50.26 25.39
CA ALA A 20 -11.44 49.21 24.85
C ALA A 20 -10.52 48.26 24.05
N SER A 21 -10.13 47.14 24.69
CA SER A 21 -9.51 46.01 24.02
C SER A 21 -10.57 45.41 23.10
N LEU A 22 -10.55 45.79 21.85
CA LEU A 22 -11.18 45.03 20.77
C LEU A 22 -10.47 43.67 20.68
N ALA A 23 -11.06 42.66 21.30
CA ALA A 23 -10.68 41.27 21.03
C ALA A 23 -10.96 41.02 19.53
N LEU A 24 -9.92 41.06 18.71
CA LEU A 24 -9.96 40.47 17.39
C LEU A 24 -10.28 38.97 17.63
N LYS A 25 -11.53 38.60 17.42
CA LYS A 25 -11.85 37.18 17.17
C LYS A 25 -11.09 36.83 15.92
N ASP A 26 -10.06 35.98 16.07
CA ASP A 26 -9.46 35.28 14.95
C ASP A 26 -10.59 34.57 14.22
N VAL A 27 -11.10 35.16 13.16
CA VAL A 27 -11.94 34.47 12.19
C VAL A 27 -10.94 33.60 11.45
N ALA A 28 -10.80 32.37 11.93
CA ALA A 28 -10.07 31.33 11.20
C ALA A 28 -10.66 31.30 9.79
N ALA A 29 -9.89 31.74 8.81
CA ALA A 29 -10.27 31.60 7.42
C ALA A 29 -10.66 30.13 7.20
N PRO A 30 -11.78 29.86 6.51
CA PRO A 30 -12.13 28.46 6.23
C PRO A 30 -10.96 27.84 5.51
N ALA A 31 -10.39 26.79 6.11
CA ALA A 31 -9.36 26.00 5.45
C ALA A 31 -9.96 25.58 4.10
N VAL A 32 -9.38 26.08 3.02
CA VAL A 32 -9.77 25.63 1.67
C VAL A 32 -9.48 24.15 1.68
N ALA A 33 -10.52 23.32 1.74
CA ALA A 33 -10.40 21.88 1.67
C ALA A 33 -9.71 21.59 0.34
N ARG A 34 -8.46 21.14 0.41
CA ARG A 34 -7.73 20.68 -0.76
C ARG A 34 -8.54 19.49 -1.31
N ALA A 35 -9.00 19.59 -2.54
CA ALA A 35 -9.69 18.47 -3.15
C ALA A 35 -8.76 17.24 -3.11
N ALA A 36 -9.21 16.18 -2.48
CA ALA A 36 -8.47 14.92 -2.42
C ALA A 36 -8.15 14.46 -3.86
N VAL A 37 -6.92 14.09 -4.11
CA VAL A 37 -6.53 13.55 -5.42
C VAL A 37 -6.94 12.08 -5.43
N PRO A 38 -7.85 11.65 -6.32
CA PRO A 38 -8.27 10.25 -6.37
C PRO A 38 -7.07 9.33 -6.60
N ILE A 39 -7.09 8.15 -5.98
CA ILE A 39 -6.13 7.10 -6.24
C ILE A 39 -6.25 6.70 -7.71
N ALA A 40 -5.15 6.80 -8.45
CA ALA A 40 -5.09 6.42 -9.85
C ALA A 40 -4.76 4.93 -10.01
N LEU A 41 -5.26 4.30 -11.08
CA LEU A 41 -4.79 2.97 -11.48
C LEU A 41 -3.34 3.09 -11.96
N PRO A 42 -2.35 2.46 -11.27
CA PRO A 42 -0.96 2.53 -11.69
C PRO A 42 -0.77 1.87 -13.07
N ALA A 43 0.07 2.44 -13.92
CA ALA A 43 0.39 1.81 -15.20
C ALA A 43 1.13 0.47 -14.99
N LEU A 44 0.91 -0.49 -15.90
CA LEU A 44 1.72 -1.71 -15.95
C LEU A 44 3.19 -1.35 -16.22
N PRO A 45 4.17 -2.01 -15.56
CA PRO A 45 5.59 -1.75 -15.78
C PRO A 45 6.12 -2.32 -17.11
N TRP A 46 5.29 -3.03 -17.88
CA TRP A 46 5.59 -3.68 -19.15
C TRP A 46 4.35 -3.69 -20.05
N ALA A 47 4.51 -4.02 -21.34
CA ALA A 47 3.42 -4.11 -22.30
C ALA A 47 2.47 -5.27 -21.96
N ASP A 48 1.18 -5.12 -22.22
CA ASP A 48 0.12 -6.07 -21.83
C ASP A 48 0.28 -7.52 -22.36
N ASN A 49 1.13 -7.71 -23.37
CA ASN A 49 1.50 -9.02 -23.94
C ASN A 49 2.91 -9.48 -23.56
N ALA A 50 3.63 -8.74 -22.73
CA ALA A 50 5.05 -8.99 -22.48
C ALA A 50 5.32 -10.24 -21.62
N LEU A 51 4.29 -10.80 -20.96
CA LEU A 51 4.41 -12.02 -20.17
C LEU A 51 4.06 -13.28 -20.95
N GLU A 52 3.70 -13.17 -22.23
CA GLU A 52 3.47 -14.32 -23.08
C GLU A 52 4.76 -15.15 -23.26
N PRO A 53 4.67 -16.48 -23.42
CA PRO A 53 3.46 -17.31 -23.46
C PRO A 53 2.93 -17.75 -22.09
N PHE A 54 3.44 -17.23 -20.97
CA PHE A 54 3.15 -17.71 -19.62
C PHE A 54 1.86 -17.12 -19.04
N ILE A 55 1.58 -15.86 -19.33
CA ILE A 55 0.32 -15.17 -19.00
C ILE A 55 -0.11 -14.41 -20.25
N SER A 56 -1.29 -14.74 -20.76
CA SER A 56 -1.78 -14.14 -22.01
C SER A 56 -2.19 -12.67 -21.84
N LYS A 57 -2.11 -11.92 -22.92
CA LYS A 57 -2.69 -10.58 -23.02
C LYS A 57 -4.16 -10.56 -22.61
N ASN A 58 -4.92 -11.60 -22.95
CA ASN A 58 -6.32 -11.73 -22.56
C ASN A 58 -6.48 -11.76 -21.03
N THR A 59 -5.71 -12.57 -20.34
CA THR A 59 -5.68 -12.62 -18.87
C THR A 59 -5.31 -11.26 -18.29
N ILE A 60 -4.28 -10.59 -18.79
CA ILE A 60 -3.89 -9.25 -18.34
C ILE A 60 -5.02 -8.23 -18.57
N GLY A 61 -5.72 -8.31 -19.71
CA GLY A 61 -6.85 -7.43 -20.04
C GLY A 61 -7.99 -7.50 -19.01
N PHE A 62 -8.30 -8.69 -18.48
CA PHE A 62 -9.27 -8.86 -17.40
C PHE A 62 -8.67 -8.54 -16.03
N HIS A 63 -7.50 -9.07 -15.73
CA HIS A 63 -6.91 -8.98 -14.41
C HIS A 63 -6.54 -7.52 -14.04
N TYR A 64 -5.83 -6.82 -14.93
CA TYR A 64 -5.50 -5.40 -14.77
C TYR A 64 -6.66 -4.49 -15.16
N GLY A 65 -7.21 -4.68 -16.37
CA GLY A 65 -8.17 -3.76 -16.97
C GLY A 65 -9.59 -3.84 -16.39
N LYS A 66 -9.92 -4.89 -15.64
CA LYS A 66 -11.21 -5.05 -14.97
C LYS A 66 -11.03 -5.18 -13.46
N HIS A 67 -10.41 -6.26 -12.95
CA HIS A 67 -10.32 -6.49 -11.50
C HIS A 67 -9.57 -5.36 -10.79
N HIS A 68 -8.31 -5.10 -11.15
CA HIS A 68 -7.52 -4.05 -10.50
C HIS A 68 -8.18 -2.67 -10.63
N LYS A 69 -8.64 -2.32 -11.83
CA LYS A 69 -9.36 -1.06 -12.08
C LYS A 69 -10.60 -0.91 -11.20
N THR A 70 -11.41 -1.97 -11.07
CA THR A 70 -12.63 -1.95 -10.24
C THR A 70 -12.30 -1.72 -8.76
N TYR A 71 -11.23 -2.29 -8.23
CA TYR A 71 -10.80 -2.01 -6.86
C TYR A 71 -10.46 -0.53 -6.66
N VAL A 72 -9.79 0.10 -7.65
CA VAL A 72 -9.48 1.55 -7.61
C VAL A 72 -10.76 2.38 -7.61
N GLU A 73 -11.70 2.09 -8.51
CA GLU A 73 -12.98 2.78 -8.61
C GLU A 73 -13.79 2.65 -7.31
N ASN A 74 -13.89 1.43 -6.78
CA ASN A 74 -14.59 1.16 -5.54
C ASN A 74 -13.98 1.90 -4.34
N LEU A 75 -12.65 1.87 -4.19
CA LEU A 75 -12.00 2.57 -3.09
C LEU A 75 -12.26 4.07 -3.16
N ASN A 76 -12.09 4.69 -4.33
CA ASN A 76 -12.36 6.12 -4.51
C ASN A 76 -13.79 6.48 -4.13
N ASN A 77 -14.78 5.65 -4.49
CA ASN A 77 -16.17 5.86 -4.10
C ASN A 77 -16.38 5.70 -2.59
N LEU A 78 -15.74 4.72 -1.96
CA LEU A 78 -15.86 4.44 -0.53
C LEU A 78 -15.29 5.54 0.36
N VAL A 79 -14.21 6.20 -0.08
CA VAL A 79 -13.52 7.25 0.68
C VAL A 79 -13.90 8.67 0.27
N ALA A 80 -14.72 8.85 -0.76
CA ALA A 80 -15.12 10.17 -1.24
C ALA A 80 -15.73 11.02 -0.11
N GLY A 81 -15.18 12.22 0.10
CA GLY A 81 -15.62 13.15 1.14
C GLY A 81 -15.30 12.72 2.57
N LYS A 82 -14.50 11.68 2.77
CA LYS A 82 -14.05 11.19 4.09
C LYS A 82 -12.57 11.55 4.32
N PRO A 83 -12.10 11.58 5.57
CA PRO A 83 -10.69 11.86 5.89
C PRO A 83 -9.71 10.89 5.21
N GLU A 84 -10.12 9.66 4.95
CA GLU A 84 -9.34 8.64 4.27
C GLU A 84 -8.96 9.03 2.84
N ALA A 85 -9.72 9.91 2.19
CA ALA A 85 -9.42 10.39 0.84
C ALA A 85 -8.11 11.20 0.75
N ASP A 86 -7.64 11.75 1.86
CA ASP A 86 -6.39 12.51 1.95
C ASP A 86 -5.17 11.64 2.33
N LEU A 87 -5.40 10.36 2.61
CA LEU A 87 -4.35 9.41 3.01
C LEU A 87 -3.67 8.75 1.80
N SER A 88 -2.43 8.31 1.97
CA SER A 88 -1.80 7.40 1.03
C SER A 88 -2.51 6.04 1.04
N LEU A 89 -2.43 5.30 -0.07
CA LEU A 89 -3.01 3.96 -0.18
C LEU A 89 -2.55 3.05 0.97
N GLU A 90 -1.26 3.07 1.30
CA GLU A 90 -0.68 2.28 2.39
C GLU A 90 -1.22 2.69 3.78
N ALA A 91 -1.43 3.99 4.00
CA ALA A 91 -2.03 4.47 5.22
C ALA A 91 -3.50 4.03 5.35
N ILE A 92 -4.26 4.03 4.25
CA ILE A 92 -5.63 3.51 4.21
C ILE A 92 -5.64 2.02 4.56
N VAL A 93 -4.78 1.20 3.92
CA VAL A 93 -4.67 -0.24 4.21
C VAL A 93 -4.40 -0.46 5.70
N LYS A 94 -3.38 0.21 6.26
CA LYS A 94 -2.98 0.03 7.66
C LYS A 94 -4.05 0.48 8.64
N SER A 95 -4.73 1.60 8.38
CA SER A 95 -5.75 2.14 9.27
C SER A 95 -7.06 1.34 9.26
N ALA A 96 -7.39 0.69 8.15
CA ALA A 96 -8.60 -0.11 7.99
C ALA A 96 -8.40 -1.59 8.38
N ALA A 97 -7.14 -2.05 8.55
CA ALA A 97 -6.83 -3.43 8.87
C ALA A 97 -7.48 -3.89 10.19
N GLY A 98 -8.13 -5.07 10.16
CA GLY A 98 -8.78 -5.67 11.33
C GLY A 98 -10.08 -4.98 11.79
N ARG A 99 -10.52 -3.91 11.12
CA ARG A 99 -11.73 -3.18 11.47
C ARG A 99 -12.91 -3.68 10.65
N VAL A 100 -13.90 -4.26 11.32
CA VAL A 100 -15.10 -4.82 10.68
C VAL A 100 -15.91 -3.74 9.96
N ASP A 101 -16.03 -2.56 10.53
CA ASP A 101 -16.72 -1.39 9.95
C ASP A 101 -16.00 -0.81 8.72
N GLN A 102 -14.72 -1.13 8.54
CA GLN A 102 -13.88 -0.69 7.41
C GLN A 102 -13.54 -1.84 6.45
N ALA A 103 -14.16 -3.01 6.56
CA ALA A 103 -13.83 -4.18 5.76
C ALA A 103 -13.86 -3.90 4.24
N ALA A 104 -14.85 -3.14 3.76
CA ALA A 104 -14.93 -2.77 2.35
C ALA A 104 -13.78 -1.85 1.92
N VAL A 105 -13.39 -0.88 2.75
CA VAL A 105 -12.25 0.01 2.49
C VAL A 105 -10.97 -0.81 2.49
N PHE A 106 -10.76 -1.64 3.52
CA PHE A 106 -9.58 -2.52 3.60
C PHE A 106 -9.46 -3.42 2.37
N ASN A 107 -10.51 -4.15 2.02
CA ASN A 107 -10.46 -5.09 0.91
C ASN A 107 -10.09 -4.42 -0.40
N ASN A 108 -10.70 -3.27 -0.73
CA ASN A 108 -10.38 -2.59 -1.98
C ASN A 108 -8.98 -1.95 -1.94
N ALA A 109 -8.60 -1.30 -0.84
CA ALA A 109 -7.28 -0.67 -0.70
C ALA A 109 -6.15 -1.71 -0.74
N ALA A 110 -6.29 -2.80 0.01
CA ALA A 110 -5.31 -3.88 0.03
C ALA A 110 -5.20 -4.58 -1.34
N GLN A 111 -6.33 -4.80 -2.04
CA GLN A 111 -6.30 -5.36 -3.39
C GLN A 111 -5.60 -4.44 -4.39
N ILE A 112 -5.79 -3.12 -4.32
CA ILE A 112 -5.04 -2.18 -5.16
C ILE A 112 -3.54 -2.31 -4.89
N TRP A 113 -3.16 -2.33 -3.62
CA TRP A 113 -1.75 -2.43 -3.21
C TRP A 113 -1.14 -3.77 -3.63
N ASN A 114 -1.83 -4.89 -3.36
CA ASN A 114 -1.37 -6.24 -3.70
C ASN A 114 -1.19 -6.42 -5.20
N HIS A 115 -2.15 -5.93 -6.02
CA HIS A 115 -2.05 -6.00 -7.49
C HIS A 115 -0.92 -5.13 -8.02
N THR A 116 -0.77 -3.90 -7.50
CA THR A 116 0.37 -3.03 -7.87
C THR A 116 1.69 -3.70 -7.56
N PHE A 117 1.79 -4.33 -6.39
CA PHE A 117 2.98 -5.06 -5.98
C PHE A 117 3.21 -6.31 -6.86
N TYR A 118 2.15 -7.00 -7.23
CA TYR A 118 2.19 -8.17 -8.12
C TYR A 118 2.71 -7.80 -9.52
N TRP A 119 2.21 -6.73 -10.13
CA TRP A 119 2.72 -6.30 -11.44
C TRP A 119 4.21 -6.01 -11.42
N ASN A 120 4.70 -5.41 -10.35
CA ASN A 120 6.13 -5.15 -10.16
C ASN A 120 6.93 -6.41 -9.80
N SER A 121 6.29 -7.40 -9.18
CA SER A 121 6.90 -8.70 -8.88
C SER A 121 7.15 -9.54 -10.13
N LEU A 122 6.54 -9.18 -11.25
CA LEU A 122 6.69 -9.85 -12.53
C LEU A 122 7.52 -9.02 -13.50
N ARG A 123 8.21 -9.72 -14.41
CA ARG A 123 8.90 -9.14 -15.57
C ARG A 123 8.80 -10.08 -16.76
N PRO A 124 8.94 -9.59 -18.00
CA PRO A 124 9.14 -10.45 -19.17
C PRO A 124 10.29 -11.42 -18.92
N LYS A 125 10.16 -12.64 -19.44
CA LYS A 125 11.22 -13.66 -19.34
C LYS A 125 12.56 -13.07 -19.79
N SER A 126 13.58 -13.28 -19.00
CA SER A 126 14.95 -12.82 -19.29
C SER A 126 15.97 -13.74 -18.64
N ASP A 127 17.22 -13.72 -19.17
CA ASP A 127 18.35 -14.46 -18.61
C ASP A 127 19.04 -13.70 -17.44
N ALA A 128 18.42 -12.64 -16.93
CA ALA A 128 18.98 -11.88 -15.83
C ALA A 128 19.03 -12.72 -14.55
N LYS A 129 20.23 -12.78 -13.96
CA LYS A 129 20.50 -13.53 -12.74
C LYS A 129 19.83 -12.88 -11.52
N VAL A 130 19.63 -13.69 -10.49
CA VAL A 130 19.21 -13.18 -9.16
C VAL A 130 20.34 -12.26 -8.65
N PRO A 131 20.03 -11.03 -8.21
CA PRO A 131 21.01 -10.14 -7.60
C PRO A 131 21.68 -10.79 -6.39
N LYS A 132 23.00 -10.65 -6.26
CA LYS A 132 23.79 -11.33 -5.24
C LYS A 132 23.25 -11.15 -3.82
N ALA A 133 22.77 -9.96 -3.45
CA ALA A 133 22.23 -9.71 -2.13
C ALA A 133 20.98 -10.57 -1.83
N VAL A 134 20.13 -10.80 -2.84
CA VAL A 134 18.94 -11.66 -2.70
C VAL A 134 19.35 -13.13 -2.68
N GLU A 135 20.30 -13.53 -3.56
CA GLU A 135 20.81 -14.89 -3.63
C GLU A 135 21.45 -15.35 -2.31
N ASP A 136 22.30 -14.49 -1.71
CA ASP A 136 22.93 -14.77 -0.42
C ASP A 136 21.87 -14.95 0.71
N LEU A 137 20.82 -14.11 0.71
CA LEU A 137 19.72 -14.24 1.65
C LEU A 137 18.86 -15.49 1.39
N ILE A 138 18.65 -15.87 0.14
CA ILE A 138 17.98 -17.15 -0.21
C ILE A 138 18.83 -18.31 0.33
N GLY A 139 20.12 -18.33 0.05
CA GLY A 139 21.04 -19.36 0.54
C GLY A 139 21.04 -19.47 2.06
N SER A 140 21.12 -18.35 2.77
CA SER A 140 21.15 -18.32 4.25
C SER A 140 19.80 -18.63 4.91
N SER A 141 18.68 -18.40 4.20
CA SER A 141 17.33 -18.58 4.75
C SER A 141 16.71 -19.92 4.40
N PHE A 142 16.95 -20.43 3.18
CA PHE A 142 16.34 -21.65 2.66
C PHE A 142 17.35 -22.77 2.38
N GLY A 143 18.65 -22.47 2.38
CA GLY A 143 19.72 -23.42 2.03
C GLY A 143 20.06 -23.44 0.54
N SER A 144 19.07 -23.32 -0.35
CA SER A 144 19.28 -23.23 -1.80
C SER A 144 18.13 -22.49 -2.50
N HIS A 145 18.36 -22.13 -3.77
CA HIS A 145 17.30 -21.56 -4.61
C HIS A 145 16.18 -22.58 -4.89
N GLU A 146 16.54 -23.84 -5.10
CA GLU A 146 15.58 -24.93 -5.33
C GLU A 146 14.65 -25.11 -4.12
N GLU A 147 15.19 -25.05 -2.90
CA GLU A 147 14.36 -25.18 -1.70
C GLU A 147 13.45 -23.95 -1.51
N PHE A 148 13.92 -22.73 -1.85
CA PHE A 148 13.04 -21.57 -1.93
C PHE A 148 11.90 -21.79 -2.93
N VAL A 149 12.21 -22.18 -4.17
CA VAL A 149 11.20 -22.44 -5.24
C VAL A 149 10.17 -23.45 -4.76
N LYS A 150 10.63 -24.55 -4.13
CA LYS A 150 9.76 -25.58 -3.57
C LYS A 150 8.83 -25.02 -2.49
N GLN A 151 9.36 -24.26 -1.53
CA GLN A 151 8.56 -23.68 -0.44
C GLN A 151 7.59 -22.60 -0.95
N PHE A 152 8.03 -21.74 -1.87
CA PHE A 152 7.18 -20.71 -2.46
C PHE A 152 6.03 -21.32 -3.28
N SER A 153 6.34 -22.32 -4.11
CA SER A 153 5.34 -23.06 -4.87
C SER A 153 4.37 -23.81 -3.96
N ALA A 154 4.88 -24.43 -2.89
CA ALA A 154 4.03 -25.10 -1.90
C ALA A 154 3.07 -24.14 -1.19
N ALA A 155 3.53 -22.91 -0.84
CA ALA A 155 2.69 -21.89 -0.25
C ALA A 155 1.60 -21.43 -1.23
N ALA A 156 1.95 -21.17 -2.50
CA ALA A 156 1.04 -20.78 -3.56
C ALA A 156 -0.04 -21.86 -3.82
N MET A 157 0.36 -23.12 -3.88
CA MET A 157 -0.56 -24.26 -4.02
C MET A 157 -1.40 -24.51 -2.78
N GLY A 158 -0.82 -24.33 -1.60
CA GLY A 158 -1.46 -24.57 -0.31
C GLY A 158 -2.37 -23.43 0.16
N GLN A 159 -2.44 -22.30 -0.57
CA GLN A 159 -3.42 -21.26 -0.28
C GLN A 159 -4.80 -21.75 -0.72
N PHE A 160 -5.65 -22.07 0.27
CA PHE A 160 -7.00 -22.52 0.01
C PHE A 160 -7.87 -21.36 -0.50
N GLY A 161 -8.53 -21.54 -1.64
CA GLY A 161 -9.33 -20.49 -2.27
C GLY A 161 -8.49 -19.36 -2.84
N SER A 162 -9.01 -18.15 -2.71
CA SER A 162 -8.37 -16.92 -3.18
C SER A 162 -7.31 -16.42 -2.20
N GLY A 163 -6.24 -15.84 -2.71
CA GLY A 163 -5.19 -15.26 -1.89
C GLY A 163 -3.87 -15.08 -2.61
N TRP A 164 -2.79 -15.03 -1.86
CA TRP A 164 -1.47 -14.62 -2.31
C TRP A 164 -0.39 -15.48 -1.66
N ALA A 165 0.70 -15.71 -2.38
CA ALA A 165 1.96 -16.21 -1.83
C ALA A 165 2.99 -15.08 -1.86
N TRP A 166 3.79 -14.97 -0.80
CA TRP A 166 4.74 -13.88 -0.60
C TRP A 166 6.12 -14.39 -0.25
N LEU A 167 7.14 -13.75 -0.82
CA LEU A 167 8.49 -13.74 -0.26
C LEU A 167 8.62 -12.47 0.56
N VAL A 168 8.95 -12.60 1.83
CA VAL A 168 9.11 -11.48 2.76
C VAL A 168 10.45 -11.52 3.46
N ALA A 169 10.96 -10.35 3.89
CA ALA A 169 12.09 -10.23 4.80
C ALA A 169 11.58 -9.91 6.21
N GLU A 170 12.04 -10.66 7.20
CA GLU A 170 11.72 -10.45 8.61
C GLU A 170 12.85 -10.97 9.51
N GLY A 171 13.31 -10.15 10.46
CA GLY A 171 14.36 -10.53 11.40
C GLY A 171 15.69 -10.89 10.74
N GLY A 172 16.04 -10.22 9.62
CA GLY A 172 17.27 -10.47 8.87
C GLY A 172 17.28 -11.73 8.02
N LYS A 173 16.13 -12.41 7.88
CA LYS A 173 15.95 -13.61 7.05
C LYS A 173 14.81 -13.45 6.07
N LEU A 174 14.82 -14.28 5.03
CA LEU A 174 13.69 -14.43 4.14
C LEU A 174 12.74 -15.51 4.64
N LYS A 175 11.45 -15.29 4.43
CA LYS A 175 10.39 -16.24 4.74
C LYS A 175 9.39 -16.30 3.59
N VAL A 176 8.78 -17.46 3.43
CA VAL A 176 7.63 -17.64 2.55
C VAL A 176 6.37 -17.64 3.41
N VAL A 177 5.43 -16.75 3.09
CA VAL A 177 4.13 -16.66 3.75
C VAL A 177 3.00 -16.68 2.73
N LYS A 178 1.78 -16.98 3.16
CA LYS A 178 0.58 -16.89 2.34
C LYS A 178 -0.50 -16.13 3.08
N THR A 179 -1.33 -15.40 2.34
CA THR A 179 -2.44 -14.62 2.90
C THR A 179 -3.73 -14.91 2.14
N PRO A 180 -4.87 -15.06 2.82
CA PRO A 180 -6.16 -15.26 2.16
C PRO A 180 -6.73 -13.94 1.65
N ASN A 181 -7.58 -14.01 0.63
CA ASN A 181 -8.37 -12.89 0.11
C ASN A 181 -7.55 -11.62 -0.15
N ALA A 182 -7.85 -10.52 0.52
CA ALA A 182 -7.17 -9.23 0.39
C ALA A 182 -6.03 -9.02 1.40
N GLU A 183 -5.85 -9.95 2.34
CA GLU A 183 -4.80 -9.84 3.36
C GLU A 183 -3.41 -9.64 2.74
N THR A 184 -2.57 -8.88 3.45
CA THR A 184 -1.27 -8.43 2.96
C THR A 184 -0.23 -8.34 4.07
N PRO A 185 1.05 -8.68 3.81
CA PRO A 185 2.13 -8.46 4.76
C PRO A 185 2.35 -6.97 5.12
N LEU A 186 1.82 -6.03 4.34
CA LEU A 186 1.89 -4.59 4.63
C LEU A 186 1.34 -4.23 6.02
N THR A 187 0.46 -5.07 6.58
CA THR A 187 -0.14 -4.89 7.90
C THR A 187 0.63 -5.59 9.03
N THR A 188 1.80 -6.15 8.71
CA THR A 188 2.66 -6.87 9.66
C THR A 188 4.03 -6.19 9.78
N SER A 189 4.95 -6.77 10.56
CA SER A 189 6.36 -6.35 10.65
C SER A 189 7.22 -6.82 9.47
N ALA A 190 6.72 -7.73 8.64
CA ALA A 190 7.45 -8.28 7.52
C ALA A 190 7.50 -7.32 6.33
N THR A 191 8.63 -7.24 5.66
CA THR A 191 8.81 -6.45 4.43
C THR A 191 8.57 -7.34 3.22
N PRO A 192 7.53 -7.12 2.40
CA PRO A 192 7.30 -7.90 1.21
C PRO A 192 8.35 -7.61 0.12
N LEU A 193 8.84 -8.67 -0.53
CA LEU A 193 9.84 -8.60 -1.58
C LEU A 193 9.27 -9.01 -2.94
N LEU A 194 8.48 -10.09 -2.99
CA LEU A 194 7.76 -10.59 -4.17
C LEU A 194 6.41 -11.13 -3.75
N THR A 195 5.46 -11.13 -4.68
CA THR A 195 4.18 -11.81 -4.50
C THR A 195 3.74 -12.54 -5.76
N LEU A 196 2.94 -13.58 -5.55
CA LEU A 196 2.22 -14.32 -6.57
C LEU A 196 0.73 -14.33 -6.23
N ASP A 197 -0.08 -13.85 -7.14
CA ASP A 197 -1.53 -13.92 -7.06
C ASP A 197 -2.02 -15.33 -7.36
N VAL A 198 -2.78 -15.93 -6.45
CA VAL A 198 -3.40 -17.24 -6.63
C VAL A 198 -4.93 -17.20 -6.60
N TRP A 199 -5.52 -16.02 -6.74
CA TRP A 199 -6.91 -15.87 -7.13
C TRP A 199 -7.13 -16.51 -8.49
N GLU A 200 -8.27 -17.15 -8.72
CA GLU A 200 -8.55 -17.81 -10.00
C GLU A 200 -8.53 -16.83 -11.20
N HIS A 201 -8.91 -15.57 -10.98
CA HIS A 201 -8.86 -14.57 -12.04
C HIS A 201 -7.43 -14.30 -12.57
N ALA A 202 -6.40 -14.64 -11.81
CA ALA A 202 -5.01 -14.45 -12.22
C ALA A 202 -4.56 -15.47 -13.28
N TYR A 203 -5.23 -16.65 -13.37
CA TYR A 203 -4.73 -17.74 -14.20
C TYR A 203 -5.81 -18.58 -14.91
N TYR A 204 -7.09 -18.47 -14.54
CA TYR A 204 -8.11 -19.42 -14.99
C TYR A 204 -8.33 -19.40 -16.51
N LEU A 205 -8.18 -18.23 -17.16
CA LEU A 205 -8.33 -18.15 -18.62
C LEU A 205 -7.23 -18.92 -19.38
N ASP A 206 -6.03 -19.02 -18.83
CA ASP A 206 -4.90 -19.68 -19.47
C ASP A 206 -4.70 -21.12 -18.97
N TYR A 207 -4.98 -21.38 -17.71
CA TYR A 207 -4.63 -22.63 -17.03
C TYR A 207 -5.85 -23.40 -16.46
N GLN A 208 -7.03 -22.79 -16.38
CA GLN A 208 -8.23 -23.36 -15.76
C GLN A 208 -7.92 -23.84 -14.33
N ASN A 209 -8.22 -25.09 -14.00
CA ASN A 209 -7.95 -25.67 -12.67
C ASN A 209 -6.48 -26.07 -12.45
N ARG A 210 -5.60 -25.84 -13.42
CA ARG A 210 -4.18 -26.21 -13.37
C ARG A 210 -3.33 -25.16 -12.67
N ARG A 211 -3.71 -24.76 -11.45
CA ARG A 211 -2.94 -23.77 -10.64
C ARG A 211 -1.47 -24.16 -10.56
N LYS A 212 -1.15 -25.47 -10.49
CA LYS A 212 0.23 -25.95 -10.43
C LYS A 212 1.06 -25.50 -11.63
N ASP A 213 0.50 -25.59 -12.83
CA ASP A 213 1.21 -25.21 -14.07
C ASP A 213 1.43 -23.70 -14.14
N TYR A 214 0.43 -22.91 -13.72
CA TYR A 214 0.56 -21.46 -13.59
C TYR A 214 1.65 -21.06 -12.60
N VAL A 215 1.64 -21.66 -11.41
CA VAL A 215 2.66 -21.38 -10.38
C VAL A 215 4.05 -21.70 -10.88
N ALA A 216 4.25 -22.86 -11.51
CA ALA A 216 5.52 -23.26 -12.10
C ALA A 216 5.97 -22.26 -13.19
N ALA A 217 5.06 -21.93 -14.12
CA ALA A 217 5.34 -21.01 -15.22
C ALA A 217 5.83 -19.64 -14.72
N VAL A 218 5.16 -19.08 -13.70
CA VAL A 218 5.53 -17.78 -13.13
C VAL A 218 6.84 -17.84 -12.33
N VAL A 219 6.96 -18.83 -11.44
CA VAL A 219 8.13 -18.93 -10.54
C VAL A 219 9.42 -19.18 -11.34
N GLU A 220 9.35 -19.98 -12.39
CA GLU A 220 10.52 -20.33 -13.20
C GLU A 220 10.91 -19.23 -14.20
N ASN A 221 9.95 -18.40 -14.66
CA ASN A 221 10.21 -17.55 -15.84
C ASN A 221 9.97 -16.06 -15.61
N LEU A 222 9.14 -15.65 -14.67
CA LEU A 222 8.60 -14.29 -14.63
C LEU A 222 8.96 -13.50 -13.36
N LEU A 223 9.56 -14.10 -12.32
CA LEU A 223 9.86 -13.37 -11.09
C LEU A 223 10.87 -12.23 -11.33
N ASN A 224 10.52 -11.05 -10.83
CA ASN A 224 11.35 -9.85 -10.92
C ASN A 224 12.29 -9.72 -9.71
N TRP A 225 13.44 -10.36 -9.81
CA TRP A 225 14.43 -10.37 -8.74
C TRP A 225 15.06 -8.99 -8.48
N ASP A 226 15.12 -8.12 -9.49
CA ASP A 226 15.58 -6.73 -9.31
C ASP A 226 14.61 -5.94 -8.45
N PHE A 227 13.30 -6.20 -8.58
CA PHE A 227 12.29 -5.62 -7.70
C PHE A 227 12.43 -6.16 -6.28
N ALA A 228 12.64 -7.47 -6.12
CA ALA A 228 12.93 -8.05 -4.80
C ALA A 228 14.14 -7.39 -4.11
N ALA A 229 15.22 -7.18 -4.86
CA ALA A 229 16.43 -6.54 -4.35
C ALA A 229 16.18 -5.07 -3.90
N LYS A 230 15.36 -4.33 -4.65
CA LYS A 230 14.99 -2.94 -4.30
C LYS A 230 14.18 -2.85 -3.01
N ASN A 231 13.41 -3.89 -2.69
CA ASN A 231 12.57 -3.96 -1.50
C ASN A 231 13.30 -4.51 -0.28
N LEU A 232 14.55 -4.95 -0.39
CA LEU A 232 15.31 -5.39 0.78
C LEU A 232 15.39 -4.26 1.82
N PRO A 233 15.17 -4.56 3.11
CA PRO A 233 15.38 -3.60 4.18
C PRO A 233 16.80 -3.03 4.08
N LYS A 234 16.92 -1.72 4.21
CA LYS A 234 18.24 -1.09 4.32
C LYS A 234 18.87 -1.50 5.65
N ALA A 235 20.14 -1.92 5.59
CA ALA A 235 20.94 -2.24 6.76
C ALA A 235 21.15 -1.01 7.65
#